data_fdc9339720fc5cb773a9cf095dd5e552
#
_entry.id   fdc9339720fc5cb773a9cf095dd5e552
#
_cell.length_a   1.000
_cell.length_b   1.000
_cell.length_c   1.000
_cell.angle_alpha   90.00
_cell.angle_beta   90.00
_cell.angle_gamma   90.00
#
_symmetry.space_group_name_H-M   'P 1'
#
loop_
_entity.id
_entity.type
_entity.pdbx_description
1 polymer ?
#
loop_
_entity_poly.entity_id
_entity_poly.type
_entity_poly.pdbx_seq_one_letter_code
_entity_poly.pdbx_strand_id
1 'polypeptide(L)'
;ANFSATDARVMFDLGADTGLVNIDNVALFLGYAPEPFTDGLLTNGDFELGSASWLVGVDDSTAANVVTDADGNKHYSANVAVAGNPYDVNTSQKVAITEGEIYTLKFDAWSDGNRSIIAGIGLSADPWTNVTGTMVINSTRTTYTYTTTANFSATDARVMFDLGADTGLVNIDNVSLVIEQ
;
A
#
# COMPACT_ATOMS: atom_id res chain seq x y z
N ALA A 1 -27.91 12.14 -13.37
CA ALA A 1 -28.99 11.34 -13.96
C ALA A 1 -30.32 12.08 -13.82
N ASN A 2 -31.20 11.96 -14.81
CA ASN A 2 -32.51 12.62 -14.84
C ASN A 2 -33.66 11.64 -14.49
N PHE A 3 -33.33 10.47 -13.97
CA PHE A 3 -34.27 9.44 -13.59
C PHE A 3 -33.77 8.70 -12.33
N SER A 4 -34.66 8.01 -11.65
CA SER A 4 -34.38 7.10 -10.57
C SER A 4 -35.00 5.75 -10.89
N ALA A 5 -34.22 4.68 -10.80
CA ALA A 5 -34.66 3.31 -11.02
C ALA A 5 -33.82 2.36 -10.17
N THR A 6 -34.42 1.26 -9.72
CA THR A 6 -33.73 0.22 -8.94
C THR A 6 -32.98 -0.78 -9.84
N ASP A 7 -33.24 -0.76 -11.14
CA ASP A 7 -32.74 -1.66 -12.17
C ASP A 7 -32.05 -0.91 -13.34
N ALA A 8 -31.57 0.31 -13.10
CA ALA A 8 -30.81 1.07 -14.09
C ALA A 8 -29.51 0.34 -14.47
N ARG A 9 -29.02 0.58 -15.68
CA ARG A 9 -27.81 -0.06 -16.22
C ARG A 9 -26.90 0.93 -16.93
N VAL A 10 -25.59 0.65 -16.93
CA VAL A 10 -24.65 1.21 -17.89
C VAL A 10 -24.79 0.44 -19.21
N MET A 11 -24.86 1.13 -20.33
CA MET A 11 -25.04 0.52 -21.66
C MET A 11 -23.95 0.98 -22.62
N PHE A 12 -23.53 0.05 -23.48
CA PHE A 12 -22.71 0.31 -24.66
C PHE A 12 -23.42 -0.27 -25.88
N ASP A 13 -23.92 0.58 -26.77
CA ASP A 13 -24.55 0.16 -28.02
C ASP A 13 -23.46 0.09 -29.11
N LEU A 14 -23.02 -1.13 -29.44
CA LEU A 14 -21.83 -1.37 -30.28
C LEU A 14 -22.14 -1.92 -31.66
N GLY A 15 -23.42 -2.02 -32.03
CA GLY A 15 -23.89 -2.70 -33.24
C GLY A 15 -24.06 -1.84 -34.49
N ALA A 16 -23.73 -0.55 -34.45
CA ALA A 16 -23.95 0.34 -35.58
C ALA A 16 -22.99 0.13 -36.76
N ASP A 17 -21.76 -0.29 -36.48
CA ASP A 17 -20.72 -0.59 -37.45
C ASP A 17 -20.11 -1.96 -37.27
N THR A 18 -19.47 -2.50 -38.31
CA THR A 18 -18.72 -3.75 -38.27
C THR A 18 -17.29 -3.51 -37.78
N GLY A 19 -16.75 -4.39 -36.95
CA GLY A 19 -15.37 -4.34 -36.47
C GLY A 19 -15.21 -4.84 -35.05
N LEU A 20 -13.94 -4.89 -34.60
CA LEU A 20 -13.59 -5.25 -33.23
C LEU A 20 -13.71 -4.00 -32.34
N VAL A 21 -14.49 -4.13 -31.27
CA VAL A 21 -14.58 -3.12 -30.20
C VAL A 21 -14.02 -3.70 -28.91
N ASN A 22 -13.06 -3.00 -28.31
CA ASN A 22 -12.53 -3.34 -26.98
C ASN A 22 -13.05 -2.30 -25.99
N ILE A 23 -13.53 -2.76 -24.83
CA ILE A 23 -13.97 -1.90 -23.72
C ILE A 23 -13.17 -2.34 -22.48
N ASP A 24 -12.60 -1.36 -21.79
CA ASP A 24 -11.78 -1.57 -20.59
C ASP A 24 -12.02 -0.43 -19.58
N ASN A 25 -11.66 -0.66 -18.33
CA ASN A 25 -11.66 0.32 -17.24
C ASN A 25 -12.99 1.10 -17.09
N VAL A 26 -14.12 0.41 -17.25
CA VAL A 26 -15.45 1.03 -17.11
C VAL A 26 -15.77 1.21 -15.63
N ALA A 27 -16.09 2.45 -15.24
CA ALA A 27 -16.49 2.77 -13.87
C ALA A 27 -17.69 3.72 -13.84
N LEU A 28 -18.56 3.56 -12.85
CA LEU A 28 -19.68 4.45 -12.57
C LEU A 28 -19.67 4.82 -11.09
N PHE A 29 -19.59 6.12 -10.81
CA PHE A 29 -19.55 6.65 -9.45
C PHE A 29 -20.78 7.53 -9.15
N LEU A 30 -21.23 7.49 -7.90
CA LEU A 30 -22.19 8.44 -7.38
C LEU A 30 -21.46 9.72 -6.95
N GLY A 31 -21.65 10.80 -7.69
CA GLY A 31 -20.95 12.06 -7.48
C GLY A 31 -19.82 12.26 -8.51
N TYR A 32 -18.57 12.27 -8.09
CA TYR A 32 -17.40 12.35 -8.96
C TYR A 32 -16.55 11.07 -8.85
N ALA A 33 -15.73 10.81 -9.85
CA ALA A 33 -14.80 9.69 -9.82
C ALA A 33 -13.85 9.86 -8.63
N PRO A 34 -13.47 8.78 -7.93
CA PRO A 34 -12.35 8.83 -6.99
C PRO A 34 -11.12 9.41 -7.69
N GLU A 35 -10.34 10.20 -6.95
CA GLU A 35 -9.06 10.67 -7.46
C GLU A 35 -8.19 9.45 -7.80
N PRO A 36 -7.44 9.50 -8.90
CA PRO A 36 -6.48 8.45 -9.22
C PRO A 36 -5.52 8.23 -8.05
N PHE A 37 -5.15 6.97 -7.80
CA PHE A 37 -4.10 6.67 -6.83
C PHE A 37 -2.82 7.41 -7.19
N THR A 38 -2.18 8.00 -6.19
CA THR A 38 -0.87 8.63 -6.33
C THR A 38 0.00 8.23 -5.15
N ASP A 39 1.16 7.69 -5.44
CA ASP A 39 2.16 7.25 -4.48
C ASP A 39 2.97 8.42 -3.86
N GLY A 40 2.74 9.65 -4.33
CA GLY A 40 3.39 10.84 -3.79
C GLY A 40 4.89 10.83 -4.06
N LEU A 41 5.71 10.70 -2.99
CA LEU A 41 7.18 10.61 -3.07
C LEU A 41 7.68 9.20 -3.41
N LEU A 42 6.82 8.20 -3.41
CA LEU A 42 7.15 6.80 -3.67
C LEU A 42 7.00 6.48 -5.17
N THR A 43 7.33 5.25 -5.52
CA THR A 43 7.14 4.69 -6.86
C THR A 43 6.57 3.29 -6.72
N ASN A 44 5.54 2.95 -7.52
CA ASN A 44 4.91 1.62 -7.48
C ASN A 44 4.35 1.27 -6.09
N GLY A 45 3.71 2.25 -5.43
CA GLY A 45 3.08 2.04 -4.14
C GLY A 45 1.82 1.18 -4.20
N ASP A 46 1.25 1.01 -5.40
CA ASP A 46 0.13 0.11 -5.73
C ASP A 46 0.60 -1.31 -6.13
N PHE A 47 1.89 -1.59 -6.10
CA PHE A 47 2.49 -2.88 -6.45
C PHE A 47 2.15 -3.44 -7.84
N GLU A 48 1.55 -2.66 -8.73
CA GLU A 48 1.14 -3.13 -10.07
C GLU A 48 2.34 -3.52 -10.97
N LEU A 49 3.55 -3.03 -10.65
CA LEU A 49 4.81 -3.43 -11.27
C LEU A 49 5.54 -4.54 -10.47
N GLY A 50 4.82 -5.32 -9.66
CA GLY A 50 5.40 -6.32 -8.77
C GLY A 50 6.18 -5.65 -7.63
N SER A 51 7.29 -6.23 -7.20
CA SER A 51 8.15 -5.67 -6.14
C SER A 51 9.13 -4.59 -6.63
N ALA A 52 8.97 -4.06 -7.85
CA ALA A 52 9.85 -3.02 -8.38
C ALA A 52 9.89 -1.82 -7.42
N SER A 53 11.09 -1.31 -7.13
CA SER A 53 11.39 -0.22 -6.18
C SER A 53 11.23 -0.59 -4.69
N TRP A 54 10.71 -1.76 -4.34
CA TRP A 54 10.57 -2.23 -2.97
C TRP A 54 11.67 -3.22 -2.58
N LEU A 55 12.20 -3.04 -1.38
CA LEU A 55 13.13 -3.95 -0.72
C LEU A 55 12.34 -4.86 0.22
N VAL A 56 12.55 -6.16 0.11
CA VAL A 56 11.88 -7.16 0.94
C VAL A 56 12.93 -7.84 1.81
N GLY A 57 12.77 -7.74 3.12
CA GLY A 57 13.55 -8.48 4.12
C GLY A 57 12.66 -9.56 4.74
N VAL A 58 13.13 -10.79 4.71
CA VAL A 58 12.42 -11.93 5.31
C VAL A 58 13.40 -12.80 6.07
N ASP A 59 12.92 -13.45 7.11
CA ASP A 59 13.62 -14.57 7.75
C ASP A 59 13.48 -15.87 6.92
N ASP A 60 14.20 -16.93 7.31
CA ASP A 60 14.21 -18.20 6.58
C ASP A 60 12.85 -18.92 6.58
N SER A 61 11.91 -18.51 7.43
CA SER A 61 10.61 -19.15 7.62
C SER A 61 9.44 -18.41 6.94
N THR A 62 9.68 -17.18 6.51
CA THR A 62 8.63 -16.30 5.98
C THR A 62 8.62 -16.32 4.45
N ALA A 63 7.44 -16.58 3.86
CA ALA A 63 7.19 -16.35 2.45
C ALA A 63 6.63 -14.94 2.25
N ALA A 64 7.31 -14.14 1.43
CA ALA A 64 6.83 -12.82 1.04
C ALA A 64 6.96 -12.62 -0.47
N ASN A 65 5.95 -12.04 -1.08
CA ASN A 65 5.90 -11.76 -2.52
C ASN A 65 4.83 -10.71 -2.83
N VAL A 66 4.82 -10.21 -4.07
CA VAL A 66 3.64 -9.54 -4.64
C VAL A 66 2.74 -10.61 -5.25
N VAL A 67 1.49 -10.63 -4.85
CA VAL A 67 0.48 -11.56 -5.32
C VAL A 67 -0.59 -10.81 -6.12
N THR A 68 -1.35 -11.55 -6.92
CA THR A 68 -2.43 -11.00 -7.75
C THR A 68 -3.76 -11.59 -7.29
N ASP A 69 -4.72 -10.74 -6.99
CA ASP A 69 -6.08 -11.11 -6.64
C ASP A 69 -6.88 -11.63 -7.85
N ALA A 70 -8.07 -12.18 -7.58
CA ALA A 70 -8.94 -12.71 -8.61
C ALA A 70 -9.46 -11.64 -9.60
N ASP A 71 -9.51 -10.39 -9.18
CA ASP A 71 -9.89 -9.21 -9.99
C ASP A 71 -8.70 -8.56 -10.72
N GLY A 72 -7.50 -9.09 -10.53
CA GLY A 72 -6.28 -8.66 -11.21
C GLY A 72 -5.45 -7.64 -10.43
N ASN A 73 -5.91 -7.13 -9.28
CA ASN A 73 -5.17 -6.21 -8.43
C ASN A 73 -3.94 -6.90 -7.81
N LYS A 74 -2.81 -6.21 -7.80
CA LYS A 74 -1.60 -6.70 -7.15
C LYS A 74 -1.37 -6.02 -5.81
N HIS A 75 -0.84 -6.77 -4.86
CA HIS A 75 -0.46 -6.25 -3.55
C HIS A 75 0.70 -7.03 -2.95
N TYR A 76 1.44 -6.42 -2.03
CA TYR A 76 2.45 -7.11 -1.24
C TYR A 76 1.78 -8.03 -0.23
N SER A 77 2.30 -9.25 -0.08
CA SER A 77 1.79 -10.26 0.85
C SER A 77 2.96 -10.98 1.53
N ALA A 78 2.96 -11.03 2.86
CA ALA A 78 3.91 -11.79 3.67
C ALA A 78 3.17 -12.72 4.62
N ASN A 79 3.58 -14.00 4.65
CA ASN A 79 3.06 -14.98 5.61
C ASN A 79 4.14 -15.29 6.65
N VAL A 80 4.05 -14.63 7.80
CA VAL A 80 4.99 -14.77 8.91
C VAL A 80 4.71 -16.07 9.65
N ALA A 81 5.57 -17.07 9.48
CA ALA A 81 5.38 -18.38 10.09
C ALA A 81 5.77 -18.41 11.57
N VAL A 82 6.79 -17.63 11.96
CA VAL A 82 7.32 -17.56 13.33
C VAL A 82 7.46 -16.10 13.74
N ALA A 83 6.87 -15.74 14.87
CA ALA A 83 7.02 -14.40 15.44
C ALA A 83 8.44 -14.19 15.99
N GLY A 84 9.00 -13.00 15.72
CA GLY A 84 10.35 -12.61 16.12
C GLY A 84 10.45 -11.12 16.42
N ASN A 85 11.58 -10.51 16.09
CA ASN A 85 11.66 -9.06 16.13
C ASN A 85 10.79 -8.47 14.99
N PRO A 86 10.18 -7.30 15.20
CA PRO A 86 9.35 -6.69 14.15
C PRO A 86 10.04 -6.57 12.79
N TYR A 87 11.33 -6.22 12.78
CA TYR A 87 12.15 -6.00 11.59
C TYR A 87 12.67 -7.30 10.93
N ASP A 88 12.48 -8.49 11.52
CA ASP A 88 12.90 -9.76 10.92
C ASP A 88 12.13 -10.05 9.63
N VAL A 89 10.91 -9.54 9.52
CA VAL A 89 10.13 -9.51 8.29
C VAL A 89 9.74 -8.06 8.01
N ASN A 90 10.21 -7.52 6.89
CA ASN A 90 9.97 -6.13 6.56
C ASN A 90 9.86 -5.89 5.06
N THR A 91 9.22 -4.78 4.69
CA THR A 91 9.32 -4.20 3.35
C THR A 91 9.55 -2.70 3.44
N SER A 92 10.31 -2.17 2.51
CA SER A 92 10.68 -0.75 2.54
C SER A 92 10.98 -0.21 1.15
N GLN A 93 10.87 1.10 0.98
CA GLN A 93 11.30 1.80 -0.23
C GLN A 93 12.15 3.00 0.16
N LYS A 94 13.27 3.20 -0.54
CA LYS A 94 14.14 4.36 -0.33
C LYS A 94 13.46 5.64 -0.80
N VAL A 95 13.60 6.69 0.01
CA VAL A 95 13.04 8.01 -0.23
C VAL A 95 13.89 9.06 0.49
N ALA A 96 14.00 10.26 -0.08
CA ALA A 96 14.65 11.38 0.62
C ALA A 96 13.71 11.94 1.70
N ILE A 97 14.24 12.13 2.90
CA ILE A 97 13.54 12.72 4.06
C ILE A 97 14.31 13.94 4.54
N THR A 98 13.59 15.00 4.91
CA THR A 98 14.13 16.24 5.45
C THR A 98 13.62 16.44 6.87
N GLU A 99 14.53 16.70 7.81
CA GLU A 99 14.22 16.99 9.21
C GLU A 99 13.32 18.23 9.32
N GLY A 100 12.31 18.15 10.19
CA GLY A 100 11.35 19.22 10.43
C GLY A 100 10.12 19.19 9.51
N GLU A 101 10.21 18.54 8.34
CA GLU A 101 9.05 18.37 7.46
C GLU A 101 8.05 17.37 8.06
N ILE A 102 6.77 17.60 7.76
CA ILE A 102 5.67 16.72 8.18
C ILE A 102 5.33 15.78 7.02
N TYR A 103 5.38 14.48 7.30
CA TYR A 103 5.07 13.45 6.33
C TYR A 103 3.79 12.71 6.72
N THR A 104 2.94 12.47 5.74
CA THR A 104 1.78 11.58 5.86
C THR A 104 1.99 10.34 5.02
N LEU A 105 2.14 9.20 5.70
CA LEU A 105 2.14 7.86 5.13
C LEU A 105 0.71 7.33 5.14
N LYS A 106 0.20 6.92 3.97
CA LYS A 106 -1.12 6.32 3.81
C LYS A 106 -0.97 5.00 3.06
N PHE A 107 -1.69 3.97 3.49
CA PHE A 107 -1.63 2.64 2.87
C PHE A 107 -2.87 1.82 3.23
N ASP A 108 -3.20 0.85 2.40
CA ASP A 108 -4.18 -0.19 2.72
C ASP A 108 -3.47 -1.37 3.35
N ALA A 109 -4.07 -1.96 4.40
CA ALA A 109 -3.57 -3.19 4.99
C ALA A 109 -4.71 -4.10 5.48
N TRP A 110 -4.47 -5.41 5.44
CA TRP A 110 -5.34 -6.46 5.99
C TRP A 110 -4.54 -7.73 6.27
N SER A 111 -5.13 -8.65 7.04
CA SER A 111 -4.49 -9.88 7.46
C SER A 111 -5.51 -11.03 7.56
N ASP A 112 -5.11 -12.21 7.99
CA ASP A 112 -5.99 -13.34 8.26
C ASP A 112 -6.63 -13.30 9.67
N GLY A 113 -6.21 -12.35 10.52
CA GLY A 113 -6.71 -12.13 11.88
C GLY A 113 -6.24 -10.81 12.45
N ASN A 114 -6.47 -10.57 13.74
CA ASN A 114 -5.97 -9.38 14.41
C ASN A 114 -4.46 -9.51 14.66
N ARG A 115 -3.69 -8.51 14.24
CA ARG A 115 -2.24 -8.42 14.50
C ARG A 115 -1.75 -6.99 14.43
N SER A 116 -0.55 -6.76 14.96
CA SER A 116 0.11 -5.46 14.91
C SER A 116 1.18 -5.43 13.82
N ILE A 117 1.30 -4.29 13.17
CA ILE A 117 2.41 -3.95 12.28
C ILE A 117 2.99 -2.59 12.69
N ILE A 118 4.26 -2.35 12.37
CA ILE A 118 4.90 -1.05 12.53
C ILE A 118 5.08 -0.43 11.16
N ALA A 119 4.72 0.85 11.01
CA ALA A 119 4.92 1.58 9.76
C ALA A 119 5.39 3.02 10.01
N GLY A 120 6.19 3.57 9.11
CA GLY A 120 6.67 4.94 9.19
C GLY A 120 7.88 5.21 8.31
N ILE A 121 8.72 6.14 8.75
CA ILE A 121 9.95 6.56 8.05
C ILE A 121 11.18 6.30 8.92
N GLY A 122 12.33 5.97 8.31
CA GLY A 122 13.54 5.71 9.06
C GLY A 122 14.81 5.79 8.20
N LEU A 123 15.96 5.82 8.86
CA LEU A 123 17.26 5.68 8.19
C LEU A 123 17.42 4.25 7.64
N SER A 124 18.14 4.13 6.54
CA SER A 124 18.47 2.84 5.91
C SER A 124 19.76 2.20 6.45
N ALA A 125 20.43 2.86 7.41
CA ALA A 125 21.68 2.44 8.00
C ALA A 125 21.79 2.92 9.46
N ASP A 126 22.83 2.45 10.16
CA ASP A 126 23.16 2.92 11.51
C ASP A 126 23.19 4.48 11.58
N PRO A 127 22.56 5.08 12.59
CA PRO A 127 22.04 4.51 13.85
C PRO A 127 20.59 4.01 13.81
N TRP A 128 20.00 3.77 12.62
CA TRP A 128 18.64 3.23 12.43
C TRP A 128 17.53 4.10 13.05
N THR A 129 17.80 5.40 13.20
CA THR A 129 16.79 6.34 13.70
C THR A 129 15.54 6.25 12.84
N ASN A 130 14.40 6.21 13.50
CA ASN A 130 13.10 6.12 12.82
C ASN A 130 12.02 6.88 13.57
N VAL A 131 10.95 7.20 12.86
CA VAL A 131 9.70 7.73 13.40
C VAL A 131 8.58 6.87 12.85
N THR A 132 8.03 6.02 13.71
CA THR A 132 7.07 4.97 13.33
C THR A 132 5.88 4.94 14.27
N GLY A 133 4.78 4.36 13.79
CA GLY A 133 3.59 4.05 14.58
C GLY A 133 3.26 2.56 14.51
N THR A 134 2.55 2.07 15.52
CA THR A 134 1.99 0.71 15.53
C THR A 134 0.53 0.77 15.10
N MET A 135 0.15 -0.04 14.11
CA MET A 135 -1.21 -0.18 13.60
C MET A 135 -1.71 -1.59 13.89
N VAL A 136 -2.94 -1.69 14.39
CA VAL A 136 -3.64 -2.98 14.50
C VAL A 136 -4.44 -3.19 13.23
N ILE A 137 -4.11 -4.25 12.51
CA ILE A 137 -4.80 -4.67 11.28
C ILE A 137 -5.63 -5.93 11.55
N ASN A 138 -6.61 -6.20 10.69
CA ASN A 138 -7.51 -7.34 10.79
C ASN A 138 -7.88 -7.88 9.39
N SER A 139 -8.88 -8.74 9.30
CA SER A 139 -9.29 -9.35 8.04
C SER A 139 -10.04 -8.42 7.07
N THR A 140 -10.31 -7.19 7.47
CA THR A 140 -10.95 -6.20 6.59
C THR A 140 -9.85 -5.30 5.99
N ARG A 141 -9.75 -5.25 4.66
CA ARG A 141 -8.89 -4.27 3.98
C ARG A 141 -9.32 -2.87 4.39
N THR A 142 -8.41 -2.14 5.02
CA THR A 142 -8.66 -0.82 5.61
C THR A 142 -7.50 0.11 5.26
N THR A 143 -7.82 1.35 4.94
CA THR A 143 -6.81 2.40 4.74
C THR A 143 -6.36 2.95 6.08
N TYR A 144 -5.06 2.90 6.33
CA TYR A 144 -4.37 3.48 7.49
C TYR A 144 -3.67 4.76 7.09
N THR A 145 -3.59 5.69 8.04
CA THR A 145 -2.88 6.96 7.86
C THR A 145 -1.98 7.20 9.09
N TYR A 146 -0.72 7.53 8.84
CA TYR A 146 0.25 7.88 9.88
C TYR A 146 0.95 9.20 9.50
N THR A 147 0.71 10.24 10.28
CA THR A 147 1.33 11.56 10.10
C THR A 147 2.39 11.77 11.16
N THR A 148 3.57 12.23 10.75
CA THR A 148 4.70 12.44 11.66
C THR A 148 5.60 13.56 11.17
N THR A 149 6.31 14.21 12.12
CA THR A 149 7.41 15.13 11.80
C THR A 149 8.73 14.36 11.80
N ALA A 150 9.50 14.47 10.73
CA ALA A 150 10.82 13.86 10.65
C ALA A 150 11.80 14.49 11.65
N ASN A 151 12.55 13.66 12.36
CA ASN A 151 13.59 14.06 13.31
C ASN A 151 15.02 13.78 12.79
N PHE A 152 15.14 13.56 11.48
CA PHE A 152 16.40 13.32 10.77
C PHE A 152 16.30 13.77 9.31
N SER A 153 17.44 13.97 8.65
CA SER A 153 17.54 14.16 7.20
C SER A 153 18.42 13.08 6.59
N ALA A 154 17.99 12.49 5.47
CA ALA A 154 18.81 11.60 4.64
C ALA A 154 18.25 11.54 3.22
N THR A 155 19.12 11.43 2.23
CA THR A 155 18.74 11.28 0.81
C THR A 155 18.36 9.84 0.46
N ASP A 156 18.74 8.87 1.30
CA ASP A 156 18.49 7.44 1.18
C ASP A 156 17.77 6.85 2.41
N ALA A 157 17.00 7.67 3.10
CA ALA A 157 16.02 7.21 4.09
C ALA A 157 15.02 6.23 3.46
N ARG A 158 14.08 5.74 4.21
CA ARG A 158 13.07 4.78 3.72
C ARG A 158 11.71 5.01 4.36
N VAL A 159 10.66 4.77 3.61
CA VAL A 159 9.40 4.27 4.15
C VAL A 159 9.60 2.82 4.52
N MET A 160 9.07 2.39 5.66
CA MET A 160 9.27 1.04 6.18
C MET A 160 8.01 0.47 6.82
N PHE A 161 7.89 -0.84 6.70
CA PHE A 161 6.91 -1.67 7.36
C PHE A 161 7.63 -2.83 8.03
N ASP A 162 7.51 -2.96 9.36
CA ASP A 162 8.04 -4.08 10.12
C ASP A 162 6.89 -4.99 10.54
N LEU A 163 6.94 -6.24 10.15
CA LEU A 163 5.82 -7.17 10.14
C LEU A 163 6.05 -8.43 10.98
N GLY A 164 7.28 -8.65 11.48
CA GLY A 164 7.72 -9.92 12.07
C GLY A 164 7.28 -10.16 13.52
N ALA A 165 6.64 -9.19 14.18
CA ALA A 165 6.28 -9.32 15.62
C ALA A 165 5.19 -10.36 15.90
N ASP A 166 4.28 -10.61 14.95
CA ASP A 166 3.18 -11.55 15.08
C ASP A 166 3.17 -12.53 13.91
N THR A 167 2.68 -13.75 14.12
CA THR A 167 2.49 -14.76 13.05
C THR A 167 1.24 -14.44 12.21
N GLY A 168 1.20 -15.01 11.00
CA GLY A 168 0.05 -14.93 10.10
C GLY A 168 0.29 -14.06 8.88
N LEU A 169 -0.74 -13.91 8.06
CA LEU A 169 -0.71 -13.19 6.80
C LEU A 169 -0.76 -11.67 7.03
N VAL A 170 0.05 -10.91 6.30
CA VAL A 170 -0.07 -9.46 6.15
C VAL A 170 -0.12 -9.12 4.68
N ASN A 171 -1.06 -8.28 4.31
CA ASN A 171 -1.14 -7.71 2.98
C ASN A 171 -1.05 -6.19 3.07
N ILE A 172 -0.33 -5.56 2.13
CA ILE A 172 -0.14 -4.11 2.03
C ILE A 172 -0.33 -3.69 0.58
N ASP A 173 -1.04 -2.58 0.38
CA ASP A 173 -1.31 -2.02 -0.93
C ASP A 173 -1.52 -0.50 -0.87
N ASN A 174 -1.54 0.16 -2.03
CA ASN A 174 -1.84 1.59 -2.17
C ASN A 174 -1.02 2.49 -1.22
N VAL A 175 0.28 2.23 -1.14
CA VAL A 175 1.20 2.98 -0.27
C VAL A 175 1.55 4.33 -0.89
N SER A 176 1.31 5.41 -0.16
CA SER A 176 1.70 6.76 -0.56
C SER A 176 2.39 7.49 0.59
N LEU A 177 3.37 8.34 0.25
CA LEU A 177 4.02 9.24 1.18
C LEU A 177 3.98 10.66 0.62
N VAL A 178 3.45 11.61 1.37
CA VAL A 178 3.39 13.02 0.97
C VAL A 178 3.98 13.92 2.07
N ILE A 179 4.49 15.08 1.65
CA ILE A 179 4.84 16.17 2.56
C ILE A 179 3.59 17.03 2.74
N GLU A 180 3.20 17.28 3.98
CA GLU A 180 2.10 18.21 4.29
C GLU A 180 2.56 19.66 4.02
N GLN A 181 1.70 20.47 3.41
CA GLN A 181 1.97 21.88 3.11
C GLN A 181 1.40 22.80 4.18
#